data_740c6cac9a74974d66afbee5dc8d1f8e
#
_entry.id   740c6cac9a74974d66afbee5dc8d1f8e
#
_cell.length_a   1.000
_cell.length_b   1.000
_cell.length_c   1.000
_cell.angle_alpha   90.00
_cell.angle_beta   90.00
_cell.angle_gamma   90.00
#
_symmetry.space_group_name_H-M   'P 1'
#
loop_
_entity.id
_entity.type
_entity.pdbx_description
1 polymer ?
#
loop_
_entity_poly.entity_id
_entity_poly.type
_entity_poly.pdbx_seq_one_letter_code
_entity_poly.pdbx_strand_id
1 'polypeptide(L)'
;MVATGKAANLVAGLGADTVELWSDRESNARVRTVALILFVFAVIVSVAAYQIGDLSRFERLSSREDQAALQAITDPKEVDEALKHNPSNKYLKLAALAASVVAETDTASAKLSNDIVPPAVAGDINLTAASRSDLEALSRDLRTAEANVTTAMPRYVALLKAQREKMESGARWLHPEKDVLDRFLDGVDKWQAETADLASKTLSARGEYYRTYGKCVAVLLGEFDHYKVTNGQIVFAYQSAADRYNAAARGVTPAVKRLTELKEERKALMQSQLTRWLHIVDSNQ
;
A
#
# COMPACT_ATOMS: atom_id res chain seq x y z
N MET A 1 -0.85 -43.35 19.57
CA MET A 1 -1.76 -42.73 18.58
C MET A 1 -1.05 -41.52 18.03
N VAL A 2 -0.64 -41.53 16.76
CA VAL A 2 0.18 -40.44 16.16
C VAL A 2 -0.78 -39.39 15.63
N ALA A 3 -0.71 -38.17 16.18
CA ALA A 3 -1.56 -37.07 15.77
C ALA A 3 -0.89 -36.31 14.62
N THR A 4 -1.48 -36.35 13.44
CA THR A 4 -1.01 -35.61 12.28
C THR A 4 -1.61 -34.21 12.23
N GLY A 5 -0.75 -33.19 12.25
CA GLY A 5 -1.16 -31.80 12.01
C GLY A 5 -1.39 -31.55 10.52
N LYS A 6 -2.61 -31.79 10.01
CA LYS A 6 -2.97 -31.49 8.59
C LYS A 6 -2.72 -30.03 8.16
N ALA A 7 -2.60 -29.12 9.12
CA ALA A 7 -2.35 -27.71 8.87
C ALA A 7 -0.88 -27.36 8.54
N ALA A 8 0.06 -28.28 8.75
CA ALA A 8 1.49 -28.01 8.51
C ALA A 8 1.80 -27.73 7.03
N ASN A 9 1.15 -28.45 6.10
CA ASN A 9 1.30 -28.19 4.68
C ASN A 9 0.69 -26.85 4.23
N LEU A 10 -0.32 -26.39 4.96
CA LEU A 10 -0.95 -25.11 4.67
C LEU A 10 -0.05 -23.94 5.05
N VAL A 11 0.62 -24.03 6.20
CA VAL A 11 1.52 -22.95 6.68
C VAL A 11 2.86 -22.96 5.92
N ALA A 12 3.37 -24.14 5.56
CA ALA A 12 4.61 -24.27 4.76
C ALA A 12 4.42 -23.82 3.30
N GLY A 13 3.23 -24.05 2.70
CA GLY A 13 2.91 -23.56 1.36
C GLY A 13 2.57 -22.06 1.31
N LEU A 14 2.09 -21.50 2.42
CA LEU A 14 1.77 -20.08 2.52
C LEU A 14 3.02 -19.19 2.63
N GLY A 15 4.18 -19.74 3.01
CA GLY A 15 5.46 -19.01 3.00
C GLY A 15 5.80 -18.51 1.60
N ALA A 16 5.72 -19.34 0.57
CA ALA A 16 6.00 -18.98 -0.81
C ALA A 16 5.03 -17.91 -1.34
N ASP A 17 3.73 -18.07 -1.13
CA ASP A 17 2.72 -17.11 -1.56
C ASP A 17 2.81 -15.78 -0.82
N THR A 18 3.22 -15.80 0.46
CA THR A 18 3.42 -14.56 1.23
C THR A 18 4.69 -13.82 0.82
N VAL A 19 5.74 -14.51 0.36
CA VAL A 19 6.96 -13.89 -0.16
C VAL A 19 6.70 -13.18 -1.49
N GLU A 20 5.88 -13.74 -2.39
CA GLU A 20 5.42 -13.00 -3.57
C GLU A 20 4.64 -11.73 -3.19
N LEU A 21 3.87 -11.76 -2.10
CA LEU A 21 3.21 -10.56 -1.54
C LEU A 21 4.24 -9.48 -1.10
N TRP A 22 5.49 -9.87 -0.83
CA TRP A 22 6.56 -9.00 -0.32
C TRP A 22 7.66 -8.72 -1.35
N SER A 23 7.93 -9.66 -2.28
CA SER A 23 9.03 -9.57 -3.27
C SER A 23 8.79 -8.61 -4.43
N ASP A 24 7.58 -8.11 -4.60
CA ASP A 24 7.25 -6.98 -5.49
C ASP A 24 7.98 -5.67 -5.10
N ARG A 25 9.17 -5.80 -4.50
CA ARG A 25 9.95 -4.68 -3.96
C ARG A 25 10.38 -3.69 -5.04
N GLU A 26 10.76 -4.17 -6.22
CA GLU A 26 11.24 -3.29 -7.31
C GLU A 26 10.10 -2.84 -8.24
N SER A 27 9.12 -3.70 -8.52
CA SER A 27 7.98 -3.31 -9.33
C SER A 27 7.03 -2.37 -8.57
N ASN A 28 6.87 -2.58 -7.26
CA ASN A 28 6.00 -1.76 -6.41
C ASN A 28 6.49 -0.32 -6.21
N ALA A 29 7.80 -0.06 -6.18
CA ALA A 29 8.28 1.32 -6.08
C ALA A 29 7.89 2.10 -7.35
N ARG A 30 8.14 1.54 -8.55
CA ARG A 30 7.79 2.16 -9.83
C ARG A 30 6.28 2.29 -10.02
N VAL A 31 5.51 1.25 -9.68
CA VAL A 31 4.04 1.27 -9.77
C VAL A 31 3.43 2.23 -8.75
N ARG A 32 4.00 2.35 -7.55
CA ARG A 32 3.55 3.32 -6.53
C ARG A 32 3.77 4.75 -6.98
N THR A 33 4.95 5.07 -7.49
CA THR A 33 5.27 6.40 -8.01
C THR A 33 4.35 6.75 -9.18
N VAL A 34 4.18 5.85 -10.15
CA VAL A 34 3.30 6.05 -11.31
C VAL A 34 1.83 6.21 -10.89
N ALA A 35 1.30 5.36 -10.01
CA ALA A 35 -0.09 5.45 -9.58
C ALA A 35 -0.38 6.72 -8.78
N LEU A 36 0.57 7.18 -8.01
CA LEU A 36 0.42 8.34 -7.14
C LEU A 36 0.56 9.64 -7.96
N ILE A 37 1.40 9.66 -8.97
CA ILE A 37 1.56 10.78 -9.91
C ILE A 37 0.33 10.84 -10.84
N LEU A 38 -0.16 9.72 -11.34
CA LEU A 38 -1.40 9.65 -12.13
C LEU A 38 -2.62 10.11 -11.31
N PHE A 39 -2.63 9.87 -10.00
CA PHE A 39 -3.67 10.37 -9.12
C PHE A 39 -3.67 11.91 -8.99
N VAL A 40 -2.52 12.51 -8.83
CA VAL A 40 -2.39 13.97 -8.80
C VAL A 40 -2.91 14.58 -10.10
N PHE A 41 -2.64 13.93 -11.22
CA PHE A 41 -3.22 14.28 -12.51
C PHE A 41 -4.75 14.16 -12.50
N ALA A 42 -5.30 13.08 -11.97
CA ALA A 42 -6.74 12.86 -11.87
C ALA A 42 -7.43 13.97 -11.07
N VAL A 43 -6.83 14.46 -9.99
CA VAL A 43 -7.36 15.56 -9.19
C VAL A 43 -7.40 16.85 -10.00
N ILE A 44 -6.33 17.17 -10.70
CA ILE A 44 -6.23 18.42 -11.47
C ILE A 44 -7.18 18.41 -12.68
N VAL A 45 -7.29 17.28 -13.38
CA VAL A 45 -8.19 17.14 -14.52
C VAL A 45 -9.64 17.02 -14.08
N SER A 46 -9.95 16.41 -12.92
CA SER A 46 -11.31 16.41 -12.33
C SER A 46 -11.78 17.83 -12.00
N VAL A 47 -10.88 18.68 -11.55
CA VAL A 47 -11.12 20.11 -11.35
C VAL A 47 -11.45 20.79 -12.68
N ALA A 48 -10.76 20.42 -13.76
CA ALA A 48 -11.05 20.96 -15.09
C ALA A 48 -12.40 20.46 -15.65
N ALA A 49 -12.71 19.16 -15.53
CA ALA A 49 -13.89 18.54 -16.13
C ALA A 49 -15.20 18.85 -15.43
N TYR A 50 -15.21 19.07 -14.12
CA TYR A 50 -16.44 19.43 -13.40
C TYR A 50 -16.97 20.81 -13.79
N GLN A 51 -16.14 21.67 -14.41
CA GLN A 51 -16.56 22.98 -14.94
C GLN A 51 -17.22 22.89 -16.30
N ILE A 52 -17.20 21.75 -17.01
CA ILE A 52 -17.80 21.63 -18.34
C ILE A 52 -19.33 21.79 -18.33
N GLY A 53 -19.98 21.68 -17.16
CA GLY A 53 -21.39 22.12 -16.98
C GLY A 53 -21.59 23.64 -17.14
N ASP A 54 -20.52 24.44 -17.07
CA ASP A 54 -20.57 25.89 -17.30
C ASP A 54 -19.44 26.34 -18.25
N LEU A 55 -19.49 25.81 -19.48
CA LEU A 55 -18.53 26.06 -20.57
C LEU A 55 -18.23 27.57 -20.79
N SER A 56 -19.18 28.44 -20.50
CA SER A 56 -18.99 29.87 -20.69
C SER A 56 -18.06 30.56 -19.70
N ARG A 57 -17.78 29.92 -18.54
CA ARG A 57 -16.82 30.41 -17.55
C ARG A 57 -15.42 29.82 -17.78
N PHE A 58 -15.35 28.58 -18.26
CA PHE A 58 -14.08 27.89 -18.47
C PHE A 58 -13.28 28.51 -19.66
N GLU A 59 -13.92 28.91 -20.72
CA GLU A 59 -13.30 29.64 -21.85
C GLU A 59 -12.63 30.94 -21.44
N ARG A 60 -13.03 31.53 -20.30
CA ARG A 60 -12.42 32.75 -19.77
C ARG A 60 -11.24 32.50 -18.84
N LEU A 61 -11.03 31.28 -18.34
CA LEU A 61 -10.10 30.97 -17.27
C LEU A 61 -8.86 30.16 -17.72
N SER A 62 -8.92 29.47 -18.84
CA SER A 62 -7.74 28.81 -19.44
C SER A 62 -7.76 28.95 -20.94
N SER A 63 -6.61 29.25 -21.53
CA SER A 63 -6.48 29.18 -22.98
C SER A 63 -6.68 27.74 -23.45
N ARG A 64 -7.19 27.53 -24.68
CA ARG A 64 -7.27 26.18 -25.28
C ARG A 64 -5.93 25.47 -25.27
N GLU A 65 -4.83 26.22 -25.30
CA GLU A 65 -3.45 25.73 -25.23
C GLU A 65 -3.11 25.12 -23.86
N ASP A 66 -3.62 25.70 -22.75
CA ASP A 66 -3.40 25.17 -21.41
C ASP A 66 -4.12 23.82 -21.19
N GLN A 67 -5.29 23.65 -21.80
CA GLN A 67 -6.03 22.38 -21.80
C GLN A 67 -5.36 21.34 -22.70
N ALA A 68 -4.97 21.71 -23.90
CA ALA A 68 -4.28 20.79 -24.82
C ALA A 68 -2.94 20.29 -24.22
N ALA A 69 -2.22 21.15 -23.52
CA ALA A 69 -0.98 20.76 -22.83
C ALA A 69 -1.21 19.74 -21.71
N LEU A 70 -2.32 19.84 -20.98
CA LEU A 70 -2.71 18.85 -19.95
C LEU A 70 -3.16 17.53 -20.58
N GLN A 71 -3.95 17.60 -21.66
CA GLN A 71 -4.46 16.41 -22.35
C GLN A 71 -3.37 15.59 -23.04
N ALA A 72 -2.27 16.24 -23.44
CA ALA A 72 -1.13 15.58 -24.07
C ALA A 72 -0.31 14.72 -23.10
N ILE A 73 -0.51 14.86 -21.79
CA ILE A 73 0.29 14.16 -20.78
C ILE A 73 -0.33 12.82 -20.46
N THR A 74 0.36 11.75 -20.83
CA THR A 74 -0.03 10.36 -20.58
C THR A 74 0.80 9.69 -19.48
N ASP A 75 2.01 10.22 -19.22
CA ASP A 75 2.92 9.77 -18.15
C ASP A 75 3.27 10.98 -17.26
N PRO A 76 3.27 10.81 -15.95
CA PRO A 76 3.71 11.83 -14.99
C PRO A 76 5.10 12.43 -15.22
N LYS A 77 5.98 11.65 -15.82
CA LYS A 77 7.33 12.14 -16.21
C LYS A 77 7.29 13.22 -17.29
N GLU A 78 6.20 13.26 -18.05
CA GLU A 78 5.97 14.25 -19.10
C GLU A 78 5.55 15.61 -18.53
N VAL A 79 5.15 15.68 -17.24
CA VAL A 79 4.72 16.94 -16.58
C VAL A 79 5.83 17.98 -16.63
N ASP A 80 7.05 17.58 -16.26
CA ASP A 80 8.19 18.49 -16.25
C ASP A 80 8.54 18.98 -17.66
N GLU A 81 8.40 18.11 -18.66
CA GLU A 81 8.63 18.46 -20.05
C GLU A 81 7.52 19.39 -20.59
N ALA A 82 6.27 19.05 -20.30
CA ALA A 82 5.11 19.90 -20.64
C ALA A 82 5.20 21.28 -19.96
N LEU A 83 5.69 21.32 -18.72
CA LEU A 83 5.88 22.57 -17.99
C LEU A 83 7.00 23.43 -18.59
N LYS A 84 8.06 22.84 -19.13
CA LYS A 84 9.11 23.58 -19.86
C LYS A 84 8.55 24.28 -21.09
N HIS A 85 7.63 23.63 -21.81
CA HIS A 85 6.98 24.21 -22.99
C HIS A 85 5.88 25.20 -22.64
N ASN A 86 5.25 25.04 -21.46
CA ASN A 86 4.12 25.88 -21.01
C ASN A 86 4.38 26.43 -19.59
N PRO A 87 5.41 27.26 -19.37
CA PRO A 87 5.86 27.67 -18.03
C PRO A 87 4.87 28.57 -17.27
N SER A 88 3.89 29.13 -17.93
CA SER A 88 2.82 29.95 -17.34
C SER A 88 1.61 29.12 -16.90
N ASN A 89 1.47 27.87 -17.36
CA ASN A 89 0.32 27.02 -17.09
C ASN A 89 0.22 26.67 -15.59
N LYS A 90 -0.78 27.21 -14.91
CA LYS A 90 -0.98 27.02 -13.46
C LYS A 90 -1.35 25.58 -13.10
N TYR A 91 -2.08 24.88 -13.97
CA TYR A 91 -2.47 23.50 -13.75
C TYR A 91 -1.27 22.54 -13.82
N LEU A 92 -0.39 22.76 -14.80
CA LEU A 92 0.86 21.99 -14.88
C LEU A 92 1.77 22.25 -13.67
N LYS A 93 1.81 23.50 -13.16
CA LYS A 93 2.55 23.80 -11.94
C LYS A 93 1.97 23.09 -10.71
N LEU A 94 0.65 23.03 -10.57
CA LEU A 94 0.00 22.26 -9.50
C LEU A 94 0.28 20.76 -9.63
N ALA A 95 0.29 20.22 -10.87
CA ALA A 95 0.65 18.85 -11.15
C ALA A 95 2.09 18.53 -10.75
N ALA A 96 3.04 19.37 -11.18
CA ALA A 96 4.45 19.21 -10.84
C ALA A 96 4.69 19.32 -9.32
N LEU A 97 4.05 20.28 -8.66
CA LEU A 97 4.10 20.42 -7.20
C LEU A 97 3.66 19.14 -6.52
N ALA A 98 2.50 18.63 -6.90
CA ALA A 98 1.95 17.44 -6.27
C ALA A 98 2.84 16.21 -6.54
N ALA A 99 3.36 16.04 -7.76
CA ALA A 99 4.31 14.98 -8.11
C ALA A 99 5.59 15.05 -7.25
N SER A 100 6.14 16.25 -7.07
CA SER A 100 7.32 16.48 -6.24
C SER A 100 7.07 16.14 -4.76
N VAL A 101 5.97 16.64 -4.18
CA VAL A 101 5.62 16.37 -2.78
C VAL A 101 5.40 14.88 -2.52
N VAL A 102 4.82 14.18 -3.49
CA VAL A 102 4.63 12.74 -3.44
C VAL A 102 5.95 12.01 -3.48
N ALA A 103 6.83 12.33 -4.42
CA ALA A 103 8.15 11.71 -4.54
C ALA A 103 8.97 11.87 -3.25
N GLU A 104 8.92 13.03 -2.60
CA GLU A 104 9.55 13.24 -1.31
C GLU A 104 8.97 12.34 -0.22
N THR A 105 7.66 12.14 -0.22
CA THR A 105 6.96 11.33 0.78
C THR A 105 7.15 9.83 0.57
N ASP A 106 7.41 9.40 -0.66
CA ASP A 106 7.63 7.99 -1.02
C ASP A 106 8.79 7.37 -0.24
N THR A 107 9.89 8.09 -0.06
CA THR A 107 11.04 7.62 0.72
C THR A 107 10.65 7.38 2.19
N ALA A 108 9.90 8.28 2.79
CA ALA A 108 9.43 8.14 4.17
C ALA A 108 8.40 7.01 4.32
N SER A 109 7.52 6.86 3.33
CA SER A 109 6.53 5.78 3.28
C SER A 109 7.20 4.41 3.08
N ALA A 110 8.22 4.32 2.22
CA ALA A 110 9.01 3.11 2.02
C ALA A 110 9.75 2.71 3.30
N LYS A 111 10.35 3.67 4.01
CA LYS A 111 10.98 3.44 5.30
C LYS A 111 9.98 2.90 6.32
N LEU A 112 8.81 3.54 6.44
CA LEU A 112 7.74 3.07 7.33
C LEU A 112 7.30 1.65 6.98
N SER A 113 7.16 1.33 5.70
CA SER A 113 6.82 -0.01 5.23
C SER A 113 7.89 -1.04 5.60
N ASN A 114 9.18 -0.69 5.50
CA ASN A 114 10.29 -1.56 5.86
C ASN A 114 10.36 -1.80 7.39
N ASP A 115 10.06 -0.78 8.20
CA ASP A 115 10.02 -0.91 9.66
C ASP A 115 8.94 -1.91 10.14
N ILE A 116 7.88 -2.10 9.36
CA ILE A 116 6.74 -2.98 9.69
C ILE A 116 7.06 -4.45 9.36
N VAL A 117 7.97 -4.69 8.42
CA VAL A 117 8.30 -6.05 7.92
C VAL A 117 9.72 -6.40 8.29
N PRO A 118 9.91 -7.15 9.38
CA PRO A 118 11.24 -7.65 9.74
C PRO A 118 11.80 -8.59 8.67
N PRO A 119 13.13 -8.61 8.47
CA PRO A 119 13.78 -9.44 7.47
C PRO A 119 13.47 -10.94 7.58
N ALA A 120 13.37 -11.47 8.81
CA ALA A 120 13.07 -12.89 9.03
C ALA A 120 11.61 -13.27 8.69
N VAL A 121 10.67 -12.31 8.76
CA VAL A 121 9.29 -12.52 8.33
C VAL A 121 9.17 -12.40 6.81
N ALA A 122 10.09 -11.65 6.18
CA ALA A 122 10.19 -11.54 4.72
C ALA A 122 10.94 -12.71 4.06
N GLY A 123 11.62 -13.55 4.85
CA GLY A 123 12.33 -14.75 4.40
C GLY A 123 11.44 -16.00 4.49
N ASP A 124 11.61 -16.92 3.54
CA ASP A 124 10.96 -18.24 3.56
C ASP A 124 11.58 -19.11 4.66
N ILE A 125 11.09 -18.99 5.90
CA ILE A 125 11.48 -19.94 6.94
C ILE A 125 10.63 -21.20 6.78
N ASN A 126 11.28 -22.27 6.32
CA ASN A 126 10.65 -23.58 6.31
C ASN A 126 10.49 -24.11 7.74
N LEU A 127 9.31 -23.96 8.32
CA LEU A 127 9.03 -24.42 9.70
C LEU A 127 9.31 -25.89 9.92
N THR A 128 9.29 -26.71 8.87
CA THR A 128 9.55 -28.16 8.98
C THR A 128 11.04 -28.49 9.07
N ALA A 129 11.92 -27.55 8.70
CA ALA A 129 13.37 -27.69 8.75
C ALA A 129 14.04 -26.71 9.72
N ALA A 130 13.25 -25.85 10.37
CA ALA A 130 13.75 -24.80 11.25
C ALA A 130 14.40 -25.37 12.51
N SER A 131 15.57 -24.88 12.86
CA SER A 131 16.20 -25.13 14.15
C SER A 131 15.47 -24.37 15.28
N ARG A 132 15.77 -24.74 16.53
CA ARG A 132 15.22 -23.99 17.68
C ARG A 132 15.59 -22.51 17.63
N SER A 133 16.84 -22.20 17.28
CA SER A 133 17.31 -20.82 17.15
C SER A 133 16.58 -20.04 16.06
N ASP A 134 16.23 -20.69 14.94
CA ASP A 134 15.45 -20.07 13.85
C ASP A 134 14.04 -19.74 14.32
N LEU A 135 13.39 -20.67 15.03
CA LEU A 135 12.05 -20.45 15.60
C LEU A 135 12.06 -19.34 16.66
N GLU A 136 13.10 -19.28 17.50
CA GLU A 136 13.26 -18.21 18.50
C GLU A 136 13.47 -16.84 17.83
N ALA A 137 14.29 -16.77 16.78
CA ALA A 137 14.46 -15.56 15.98
C ALA A 137 13.14 -15.13 15.34
N LEU A 138 12.46 -16.06 14.65
CA LEU A 138 11.17 -15.80 14.03
C LEU A 138 10.11 -15.33 15.05
N SER A 139 10.08 -15.94 16.24
CA SER A 139 9.15 -15.53 17.31
C SER A 139 9.40 -14.09 17.78
N ARG A 140 10.68 -13.69 17.92
CA ARG A 140 11.05 -12.31 18.26
C ARG A 140 10.62 -11.33 17.16
N ASP A 141 10.92 -11.70 15.92
CA ASP A 141 10.64 -10.86 14.76
C ASP A 141 9.15 -10.67 14.53
N LEU A 142 8.34 -11.72 14.70
CA LEU A 142 6.88 -11.63 14.63
C LEU A 142 6.27 -10.71 15.70
N ARG A 143 6.79 -10.77 16.94
CA ARG A 143 6.37 -9.87 18.02
C ARG A 143 6.74 -8.42 17.71
N THR A 144 7.96 -8.19 17.20
CA THR A 144 8.42 -6.86 16.79
C THR A 144 7.55 -6.33 15.64
N ALA A 145 7.25 -7.17 14.65
CA ALA A 145 6.38 -6.81 13.53
C ALA A 145 4.97 -6.44 13.99
N GLU A 146 4.37 -7.23 14.90
CA GLU A 146 3.04 -6.93 15.49
C GLU A 146 3.05 -5.58 16.22
N ALA A 147 4.08 -5.31 17.02
CA ALA A 147 4.24 -4.04 17.73
C ALA A 147 4.42 -2.87 16.75
N ASN A 148 5.25 -3.03 15.73
CA ASN A 148 5.48 -2.01 14.71
C ASN A 148 4.20 -1.67 13.92
N VAL A 149 3.41 -2.68 13.56
CA VAL A 149 2.10 -2.48 12.89
C VAL A 149 1.17 -1.62 13.75
N THR A 150 1.12 -1.86 15.06
CA THR A 150 0.27 -1.11 15.99
C THR A 150 0.63 0.39 16.00
N THR A 151 1.91 0.72 15.86
CA THR A 151 2.40 2.11 15.86
C THR A 151 2.48 2.75 14.46
N ALA A 152 2.27 1.96 13.41
CA ALA A 152 2.44 2.39 12.02
C ALA A 152 1.35 3.37 11.56
N MET A 153 0.09 3.15 11.94
CA MET A 153 -1.03 3.96 11.45
C MET A 153 -0.92 5.44 11.88
N PRO A 154 -0.65 5.79 13.14
CA PRO A 154 -0.40 7.18 13.52
C PRO A 154 0.75 7.83 12.75
N ARG A 155 1.84 7.10 12.50
CA ARG A 155 2.99 7.58 11.70
C ARG A 155 2.59 7.83 10.25
N TYR A 156 1.78 6.95 9.68
CA TYR A 156 1.28 7.09 8.31
C TYR A 156 0.35 8.30 8.18
N VAL A 157 -0.58 8.50 9.11
CA VAL A 157 -1.45 9.69 9.15
C VAL A 157 -0.63 10.97 9.28
N ALA A 158 0.42 10.98 10.09
CA ALA A 158 1.32 12.13 10.21
C ALA A 158 2.04 12.45 8.88
N LEU A 159 2.45 11.42 8.12
CA LEU A 159 3.03 11.60 6.78
C LEU A 159 2.02 12.21 5.81
N LEU A 160 0.78 11.71 5.77
CA LEU A 160 -0.27 12.25 4.91
C LEU A 160 -0.59 13.72 5.27
N LYS A 161 -0.66 14.04 6.57
CA LYS A 161 -0.88 15.41 7.03
C LYS A 161 0.25 16.34 6.57
N ALA A 162 1.51 15.95 6.78
CA ALA A 162 2.65 16.73 6.33
C ALA A 162 2.67 16.94 4.80
N GLN A 163 2.29 15.89 4.05
CA GLN A 163 2.13 15.96 2.60
C GLN A 163 1.05 16.97 2.20
N ARG A 164 -0.11 16.93 2.87
CA ARG A 164 -1.22 17.85 2.65
C ARG A 164 -0.82 19.31 2.89
N GLU A 165 -0.13 19.57 4.00
CA GLU A 165 0.36 20.91 4.36
C GLU A 165 1.36 21.44 3.33
N LYS A 166 2.27 20.59 2.83
CA LYS A 166 3.21 20.96 1.75
C LYS A 166 2.48 21.28 0.45
N MET A 167 1.50 20.45 0.05
CA MET A 167 0.71 20.69 -1.15
C MET A 167 -0.08 21.99 -1.04
N GLU A 168 -0.71 22.26 0.10
CA GLU A 168 -1.45 23.51 0.33
C GLU A 168 -0.55 24.74 0.26
N SER A 169 0.57 24.72 0.98
CA SER A 169 1.49 25.86 1.00
C SER A 169 2.11 26.13 -0.37
N GLY A 170 2.52 25.09 -1.09
CA GLY A 170 3.04 25.18 -2.44
C GLY A 170 1.99 25.66 -3.44
N ALA A 171 0.75 25.15 -3.36
CA ALA A 171 -0.35 25.58 -4.20
C ALA A 171 -0.72 27.05 -3.98
N ARG A 172 -0.79 27.50 -2.73
CA ARG A 172 -1.03 28.93 -2.39
C ARG A 172 0.06 29.83 -2.95
N TRP A 173 1.33 29.40 -2.93
CA TRP A 173 2.44 30.16 -3.50
C TRP A 173 2.31 30.35 -5.02
N LEU A 174 1.66 29.43 -5.73
CA LEU A 174 1.39 29.54 -7.18
C LEU A 174 0.27 30.56 -7.53
N HIS A 175 -0.41 31.10 -6.52
CA HIS A 175 -1.49 32.07 -6.67
C HIS A 175 -2.58 31.63 -7.67
N PRO A 176 -3.11 30.40 -7.57
CA PRO A 176 -4.22 29.98 -8.37
C PRO A 176 -5.50 30.74 -7.97
N GLU A 177 -6.52 30.66 -8.79
CA GLU A 177 -7.85 31.12 -8.41
C GLU A 177 -8.39 30.31 -7.24
N LYS A 178 -9.19 30.97 -6.40
CA LYS A 178 -9.67 30.37 -5.14
C LYS A 178 -10.39 29.04 -5.37
N ASP A 179 -11.27 28.99 -6.36
CA ASP A 179 -12.04 27.79 -6.69
C ASP A 179 -11.19 26.65 -7.28
N VAL A 180 -10.08 26.97 -7.96
CA VAL A 180 -9.09 26.00 -8.43
C VAL A 180 -8.33 25.40 -7.25
N LEU A 181 -7.90 26.27 -6.31
CA LEU A 181 -7.23 25.83 -5.09
C LEU A 181 -8.11 24.92 -4.23
N ASP A 182 -9.35 25.35 -3.98
CA ASP A 182 -10.29 24.61 -3.12
C ASP A 182 -10.54 23.22 -3.71
N ARG A 183 -10.79 23.09 -5.01
CA ARG A 183 -11.00 21.77 -5.66
C ARG A 183 -9.76 20.91 -5.69
N PHE A 184 -8.58 21.50 -5.90
CA PHE A 184 -7.31 20.76 -5.81
C PHE A 184 -7.15 20.14 -4.44
N LEU A 185 -7.40 20.91 -3.38
CA LEU A 185 -7.27 20.45 -2.01
C LEU A 185 -8.35 19.42 -1.62
N ASP A 186 -9.59 19.61 -2.06
CA ASP A 186 -10.68 18.62 -1.87
C ASP A 186 -10.33 17.27 -2.51
N GLY A 187 -9.73 17.30 -3.70
CA GLY A 187 -9.26 16.10 -4.36
C GLY A 187 -8.14 15.40 -3.59
N VAL A 188 -7.16 16.15 -3.07
CA VAL A 188 -6.10 15.63 -2.22
C VAL A 188 -6.68 15.01 -0.95
N ASP A 189 -7.63 15.68 -0.29
CA ASP A 189 -8.24 15.22 0.95
C ASP A 189 -9.04 13.91 0.73
N LYS A 190 -9.80 13.82 -0.36
CA LYS A 190 -10.53 12.60 -0.74
C LYS A 190 -9.58 11.42 -0.97
N TRP A 191 -8.52 11.65 -1.74
CA TRP A 191 -7.52 10.62 -1.99
C TRP A 191 -6.83 10.16 -0.71
N GLN A 192 -6.43 11.08 0.15
CA GLN A 192 -5.79 10.74 1.41
C GLN A 192 -6.72 9.91 2.29
N ALA A 193 -8.01 10.23 2.32
CA ALA A 193 -9.01 9.46 3.05
C ALA A 193 -9.14 8.02 2.52
N GLU A 194 -9.26 7.83 1.19
CA GLU A 194 -9.34 6.51 0.56
C GLU A 194 -8.05 5.68 0.82
N THR A 195 -6.90 6.32 0.74
CA THR A 195 -5.60 5.67 0.94
C THR A 195 -5.37 5.32 2.42
N ALA A 196 -5.76 6.20 3.34
CA ALA A 196 -5.67 5.97 4.78
C ALA A 196 -6.59 4.82 5.23
N ASP A 197 -7.81 4.73 4.70
CA ASP A 197 -8.73 3.64 4.99
C ASP A 197 -8.15 2.30 4.55
N LEU A 198 -7.63 2.20 3.32
CA LEU A 198 -7.00 0.99 2.82
C LEU A 198 -5.73 0.63 3.60
N ALA A 199 -4.91 1.61 3.98
CA ALA A 199 -3.73 1.40 4.81
C ALA A 199 -4.12 0.85 6.19
N SER A 200 -5.16 1.40 6.82
CA SER A 200 -5.68 0.94 8.11
C SER A 200 -6.13 -0.52 8.05
N LYS A 201 -6.92 -0.88 7.04
CA LYS A 201 -7.36 -2.27 6.81
C LYS A 201 -6.17 -3.21 6.61
N THR A 202 -5.17 -2.79 5.82
CA THR A 202 -3.98 -3.58 5.53
C THR A 202 -3.12 -3.79 6.79
N LEU A 203 -2.91 -2.75 7.57
CA LEU A 203 -2.17 -2.85 8.83
C LEU A 203 -2.88 -3.76 9.83
N SER A 204 -4.19 -3.62 9.97
CA SER A 204 -4.99 -4.52 10.85
C SER A 204 -4.85 -5.99 10.43
N ALA A 205 -4.98 -6.29 9.14
CA ALA A 205 -4.83 -7.65 8.62
C ALA A 205 -3.40 -8.21 8.82
N ARG A 206 -2.38 -7.37 8.69
CA ARG A 206 -0.98 -7.73 8.99
C ARG A 206 -0.78 -8.06 10.46
N GLY A 207 -1.30 -7.23 11.35
CA GLY A 207 -1.22 -7.48 12.79
C GLY A 207 -1.86 -8.81 13.17
N GLU A 208 -3.02 -9.14 12.59
CA GLU A 208 -3.68 -10.43 12.79
C GLU A 208 -2.85 -11.59 12.24
N TYR A 209 -2.26 -11.44 11.07
CA TYR A 209 -1.35 -12.44 10.49
C TYR A 209 -0.14 -12.69 11.42
N TYR A 210 0.55 -11.65 11.86
CA TYR A 210 1.73 -11.80 12.74
C TYR A 210 1.37 -12.45 14.08
N ARG A 211 0.24 -12.06 14.66
CA ARG A 211 -0.28 -12.63 15.91
C ARG A 211 -0.60 -14.12 15.77
N THR A 212 -1.32 -14.50 14.71
CA THR A 212 -1.73 -15.90 14.52
C THR A 212 -0.56 -16.79 14.14
N TYR A 213 0.35 -16.29 13.29
CA TYR A 213 1.56 -17.00 12.93
C TYR A 213 2.50 -17.14 14.13
N GLY A 214 2.63 -16.10 14.96
CA GLY A 214 3.39 -16.15 16.21
C GLY A 214 2.88 -17.20 17.19
N LYS A 215 1.56 -17.43 17.25
CA LYS A 215 0.98 -18.53 18.04
C LYS A 215 1.41 -19.91 17.52
N CYS A 216 1.47 -20.12 16.20
CA CYS A 216 1.99 -21.36 15.62
C CYS A 216 3.45 -21.61 16.01
N VAL A 217 4.30 -20.58 15.86
CA VAL A 217 5.72 -20.63 16.21
C VAL A 217 5.92 -20.89 17.70
N ALA A 218 5.09 -20.28 18.57
CA ALA A 218 5.14 -20.49 20.02
C ALA A 218 4.84 -21.94 20.42
N VAL A 219 3.89 -22.59 19.74
CA VAL A 219 3.61 -24.02 19.97
C VAL A 219 4.82 -24.88 19.54
N LEU A 220 5.40 -24.61 18.35
CA LEU A 220 6.58 -25.34 17.88
C LEU A 220 7.78 -25.18 18.81
N LEU A 221 8.00 -23.98 19.35
CA LEU A 221 9.07 -23.74 20.34
C LEU A 221 8.83 -24.50 21.65
N GLY A 222 7.59 -24.48 22.13
CA GLY A 222 7.24 -25.21 23.37
C GLY A 222 7.34 -26.73 23.25
N GLU A 223 7.18 -27.26 22.05
CA GLU A 223 7.19 -28.70 21.75
C GLU A 223 8.42 -29.12 20.93
N PHE A 224 9.49 -28.33 20.91
CA PHE A 224 10.58 -28.48 19.93
C PHE A 224 11.15 -29.90 19.89
N ASP A 225 11.39 -30.53 21.05
CA ASP A 225 11.93 -31.89 21.14
C ASP A 225 10.83 -32.97 21.14
N HIS A 226 9.54 -32.56 21.06
CA HIS A 226 8.36 -33.44 21.17
C HIS A 226 7.58 -33.54 19.88
N TYR A 227 8.09 -33.05 18.77
CA TYR A 227 7.54 -33.29 17.44
C TYR A 227 8.59 -33.82 16.48
N LYS A 228 8.14 -34.45 15.42
CA LYS A 228 8.98 -34.92 14.30
C LYS A 228 8.37 -34.44 12.99
N VAL A 229 9.25 -34.26 12.00
CA VAL A 229 8.80 -33.99 10.64
C VAL A 229 8.81 -35.30 9.85
N THR A 230 7.67 -35.68 9.33
CA THR A 230 7.49 -36.88 8.55
C THR A 230 6.73 -36.52 7.25
N ASN A 231 7.36 -36.77 6.11
CA ASN A 231 6.79 -36.42 4.78
C ASN A 231 6.38 -34.94 4.68
N GLY A 232 7.19 -34.02 5.21
CA GLY A 232 6.88 -32.59 5.22
C GLY A 232 5.77 -32.16 6.20
N GLN A 233 5.29 -33.06 7.05
CA GLN A 233 4.26 -32.77 8.04
C GLN A 233 4.84 -32.79 9.46
N ILE A 234 4.40 -31.86 10.30
CA ILE A 234 4.76 -31.82 11.72
C ILE A 234 3.85 -32.79 12.47
N VAL A 235 4.45 -33.77 13.14
CA VAL A 235 3.78 -34.82 13.91
C VAL A 235 4.16 -34.66 15.37
N PHE A 236 3.19 -34.32 16.20
CA PHE A 236 3.38 -34.13 17.64
C PHE A 236 3.27 -35.45 18.41
N ALA A 237 4.06 -35.57 19.47
CA ALA A 237 3.98 -36.70 20.37
C ALA A 237 2.64 -36.75 21.16
N TYR A 238 2.06 -35.58 21.43
CA TYR A 238 0.84 -35.44 22.22
C TYR A 238 -0.30 -34.79 21.39
N GLN A 239 -1.51 -35.35 21.52
CA GLN A 239 -2.70 -34.82 20.84
C GLN A 239 -2.98 -33.38 21.22
N SER A 240 -2.81 -33.02 22.51
CA SER A 240 -3.03 -31.66 23.01
C SER A 240 -2.11 -30.61 22.36
N ALA A 241 -0.88 -30.99 22.00
CA ALA A 241 0.04 -30.12 21.25
C ALA A 241 -0.43 -29.93 19.80
N ALA A 242 -0.83 -31.03 19.14
CA ALA A 242 -1.42 -30.98 17.79
C ALA A 242 -2.68 -30.09 17.75
N ASP A 243 -3.54 -30.22 18.75
CA ASP A 243 -4.79 -29.42 18.85
C ASP A 243 -4.49 -27.92 19.02
N ARG A 244 -3.51 -27.56 19.86
CA ARG A 244 -3.05 -26.16 20.02
C ARG A 244 -2.48 -25.61 18.73
N TYR A 245 -1.61 -26.39 18.06
CA TYR A 245 -1.03 -25.98 16.78
C TYR A 245 -2.11 -25.79 15.71
N ASN A 246 -3.02 -26.75 15.57
CA ASN A 246 -4.10 -26.70 14.61
C ASN A 246 -5.08 -25.55 14.91
N ALA A 247 -5.30 -25.22 16.19
CA ALA A 247 -6.12 -24.06 16.56
C ALA A 247 -5.46 -22.75 16.15
N ALA A 248 -4.14 -22.61 16.33
CA ALA A 248 -3.38 -21.44 15.90
C ALA A 248 -3.35 -21.34 14.36
N ALA A 249 -3.05 -22.43 13.67
CA ALA A 249 -2.94 -22.49 12.20
C ALA A 249 -4.27 -22.16 11.49
N ARG A 250 -5.42 -22.51 12.09
CA ARG A 250 -6.74 -22.10 11.56
C ARG A 250 -6.93 -20.59 11.47
N GLY A 251 -6.23 -19.81 12.28
CA GLY A 251 -6.27 -18.34 12.21
C GLY A 251 -5.38 -17.75 11.11
N VAL A 252 -4.34 -18.47 10.68
CA VAL A 252 -3.38 -17.99 9.67
C VAL A 252 -4.04 -17.87 8.28
N THR A 253 -4.76 -18.91 7.85
CA THR A 253 -5.39 -18.95 6.53
C THR A 253 -6.33 -17.77 6.25
N PRO A 254 -7.31 -17.43 7.12
CA PRO A 254 -8.16 -16.27 6.89
C PRO A 254 -7.39 -14.95 6.92
N ALA A 255 -6.33 -14.84 7.73
CA ALA A 255 -5.50 -13.64 7.76
C ALA A 255 -4.74 -13.44 6.44
N VAL A 256 -4.15 -14.51 5.87
CA VAL A 256 -3.50 -14.47 4.54
C VAL A 256 -4.51 -14.15 3.45
N LYS A 257 -5.68 -14.83 3.46
CA LYS A 257 -6.75 -14.54 2.50
C LYS A 257 -7.14 -13.06 2.53
N ARG A 258 -7.30 -12.48 3.71
CA ARG A 258 -7.63 -11.06 3.87
C ARG A 258 -6.54 -10.14 3.32
N LEU A 259 -5.26 -10.47 3.52
CA LEU A 259 -4.15 -9.71 2.93
C LEU A 259 -4.16 -9.78 1.39
N THR A 260 -4.47 -10.94 0.81
CA THR A 260 -4.62 -11.11 -0.63
C THR A 260 -5.78 -10.28 -1.18
N GLU A 261 -6.95 -10.31 -0.52
CA GLU A 261 -8.10 -9.47 -0.89
C GLU A 261 -7.74 -7.98 -0.87
N LEU A 262 -7.05 -7.52 0.17
CA LEU A 262 -6.62 -6.12 0.30
C LEU A 262 -5.58 -5.73 -0.77
N LYS A 263 -4.74 -6.68 -1.22
CA LYS A 263 -3.84 -6.45 -2.37
C LYS A 263 -4.66 -6.19 -3.65
N GLU A 264 -5.71 -6.96 -3.88
CA GLU A 264 -6.59 -6.76 -5.04
C GLU A 264 -7.45 -5.48 -4.89
N GLU A 265 -7.99 -5.19 -3.69
CA GLU A 265 -8.67 -3.92 -3.41
C GLU A 265 -7.76 -2.72 -3.75
N ARG A 266 -6.48 -2.82 -3.40
CA ARG A 266 -5.49 -1.78 -3.71
C ARG A 266 -5.27 -1.61 -5.20
N LYS A 267 -5.10 -2.73 -5.95
CA LYS A 267 -4.97 -2.66 -7.41
C LYS A 267 -6.21 -2.04 -8.05
N ALA A 268 -7.40 -2.44 -7.59
CA ALA A 268 -8.67 -1.91 -8.09
C ALA A 268 -8.79 -0.41 -7.79
N LEU A 269 -8.42 0.05 -6.59
CA LEU A 269 -8.39 1.47 -6.24
C LEU A 269 -7.46 2.25 -7.18
N MET A 270 -6.24 1.76 -7.39
CA MET A 270 -5.27 2.39 -8.30
C MET A 270 -5.80 2.45 -9.73
N GLN A 271 -6.39 1.35 -10.23
CA GLN A 271 -6.99 1.31 -11.57
C GLN A 271 -8.19 2.26 -11.69
N SER A 272 -9.07 2.31 -10.69
CA SER A 272 -10.22 3.22 -10.70
C SER A 272 -9.80 4.69 -10.69
N GLN A 273 -8.71 5.00 -10.01
CA GLN A 273 -8.12 6.33 -10.00
C GLN A 273 -7.55 6.67 -11.39
N LEU A 274 -6.86 5.72 -12.04
CA LEU A 274 -6.36 5.86 -13.41
C LEU A 274 -7.50 5.97 -14.43
N THR A 275 -8.53 5.14 -14.33
CA THR A 275 -9.68 5.15 -15.25
C THR A 275 -10.49 6.42 -15.12
N ARG A 276 -10.70 6.93 -13.91
CA ARG A 276 -11.33 8.24 -13.69
C ARG A 276 -10.59 9.35 -14.44
N TRP A 277 -9.27 9.27 -14.44
CA TRP A 277 -8.44 10.22 -15.16
C TRP A 277 -8.61 10.08 -16.69
N LEU A 278 -8.52 8.87 -17.25
CA LEU A 278 -8.67 8.63 -18.70
C LEU A 278 -10.06 9.04 -19.22
N HIS A 279 -11.14 8.72 -18.49
CA HIS A 279 -12.50 9.12 -18.88
C HIS A 279 -12.72 10.63 -18.86
N ILE A 280 -12.03 11.36 -18.01
CA ILE A 280 -12.11 12.82 -17.99
C ILE A 280 -11.43 13.40 -19.24
N VAL A 281 -10.38 12.74 -19.74
CA VAL A 281 -9.71 13.13 -21.01
C VAL A 281 -10.57 12.79 -22.21
N ASP A 282 -11.20 11.60 -22.25
CA ASP A 282 -11.99 11.12 -23.39
C ASP A 282 -13.37 11.82 -23.51
N SER A 283 -13.98 12.22 -22.42
CA SER A 283 -15.28 12.92 -22.44
C SER A 283 -15.22 14.36 -22.99
N ASN A 284 -14.02 14.82 -23.36
CA ASN A 284 -13.78 16.12 -23.96
C ASN A 284 -13.52 16.08 -25.50
N GLN A 285 -13.70 14.91 -26.13
CA GLN A 285 -13.75 14.77 -27.60
C GLN A 285 -15.20 14.84 -28.10
#